data_9ae8997c32186aeac2822a4c9b1ca465
#
_entry.id   9ae8997c32186aeac2822a4c9b1ca465
#
_cell.length_a   1.000
_cell.length_b   1.000
_cell.length_c   1.000
_cell.angle_alpha   90.00
_cell.angle_beta   90.00
_cell.angle_gamma   90.00
#
_symmetry.space_group_name_H-M   'P 1'
#
loop_
_entity.id
_entity.type
_entity.pdbx_description
1 polymer ?
#
loop_
_entity_poly.entity_id
_entity_poly.type
_entity_poly.pdbx_seq_one_letter_code
_entity_poly.pdbx_strand_id
1 'polypeptide(L)'
;MLGDFSSRLLKVKPLSDPISPGTSVHDIRCSSKPVECDLFIAVKVTSYPANSKILGQAFYSKTNKDDGRPIIGGMYLNQFYFPETPQDENSLERLFFTTIFHEMCHVFGISNNAIYRWIDKRTGKKYHPFPMSNYFNSTYQKMFKILHTPAAHRYAVE
;
A
#
# COMPACT_ATOMS: atom_id res chain seq x y z
N MET A 1 -14.53 -3.29 9.44
CA MET A 1 -13.98 -4.67 9.38
C MET A 1 -12.54 -4.74 8.86
N LEU A 2 -12.15 -4.04 7.80
CA LEU A 2 -10.75 -4.04 7.31
C LEU A 2 -9.75 -3.38 8.28
N GLY A 3 -10.16 -2.34 9.02
CA GLY A 3 -9.29 -1.66 9.98
C GLY A 3 -8.88 -2.53 11.17
N ASP A 4 -9.80 -3.35 11.66
CA ASP A 4 -9.55 -4.24 12.80
C ASP A 4 -8.63 -5.41 12.43
N PHE A 5 -8.70 -5.86 11.19
CA PHE A 5 -7.84 -6.91 10.65
C PHE A 5 -6.40 -6.42 10.45
N SER A 6 -6.23 -5.22 9.92
CA SER A 6 -4.88 -4.65 9.69
C SER A 6 -4.15 -4.35 11.00
N SER A 7 -4.83 -3.84 12.03
CA SER A 7 -4.20 -3.55 13.33
C SER A 7 -3.75 -4.82 14.04
N ARG A 8 -4.51 -5.91 13.94
CA ARG A 8 -4.13 -7.21 14.52
C ARG A 8 -2.97 -7.87 13.79
N LEU A 9 -3.00 -7.87 12.46
CA LEU A 9 -1.95 -8.48 11.64
C LEU A 9 -0.63 -7.71 11.69
N LEU A 10 -0.69 -6.40 11.59
CA LEU A 10 0.51 -5.57 11.52
C LEU A 10 1.09 -5.27 12.90
N LYS A 11 0.35 -5.56 14.01
CA LYS A 11 0.77 -5.29 15.40
C LYS A 11 1.35 -3.88 15.54
N VAL A 12 0.71 -2.89 14.91
CA VAL A 12 1.13 -1.50 15.00
C VAL A 12 0.60 -0.86 16.26
N LYS A 13 1.37 0.03 16.87
CA LYS A 13 0.90 0.85 17.99
C LYS A 13 -0.10 1.86 17.44
N PRO A 14 -1.31 1.98 18.04
CA PRO A 14 -2.26 3.01 17.66
C PRO A 14 -1.65 4.42 17.71
N LEU A 15 -2.14 5.31 16.87
CA LEU A 15 -1.76 6.72 16.93
C LEU A 15 -2.38 7.36 18.17
N SER A 16 -1.62 8.24 18.85
CA SER A 16 -2.12 9.01 19.99
C SER A 16 -3.05 10.14 19.57
N ASP A 17 -2.85 10.65 18.36
CA ASP A 17 -3.56 11.83 17.86
C ASP A 17 -4.34 11.50 16.59
N PRO A 18 -5.52 12.15 16.40
CA PRO A 18 -6.30 12.00 15.17
C PRO A 18 -5.51 12.45 13.94
N ILE A 19 -5.72 11.76 12.82
CA ILE A 19 -5.12 12.14 11.54
C ILE A 19 -5.87 13.33 10.94
N SER A 20 -5.14 14.38 10.63
CA SER A 20 -5.64 15.52 9.85
C SER A 20 -5.13 15.42 8.42
N PRO A 21 -5.97 14.97 7.46
CA PRO A 21 -5.56 14.79 6.08
C PRO A 21 -5.35 16.11 5.33
N GLY A 22 -5.89 17.23 5.86
CA GLY A 22 -5.96 18.49 5.15
C GLY A 22 -7.14 18.53 4.17
N THR A 23 -7.19 19.53 3.31
CA THR A 23 -8.26 19.67 2.31
C THR A 23 -8.12 18.77 1.10
N SER A 24 -6.93 18.21 0.90
CA SER A 24 -6.66 17.27 -0.17
C SER A 24 -5.47 16.37 0.14
N VAL A 25 -5.49 15.18 -0.42
CA VAL A 25 -4.35 14.27 -0.51
C VAL A 25 -4.01 14.16 -1.99
N HIS A 26 -2.93 14.81 -2.42
CA HIS A 26 -2.68 15.13 -3.83
C HIS A 26 -3.83 16.00 -4.38
N ASP A 27 -4.47 15.55 -5.48
CA ASP A 27 -5.64 16.19 -6.08
C ASP A 27 -6.98 15.56 -5.62
N ILE A 28 -6.94 14.62 -4.70
CA ILE A 28 -8.13 13.99 -4.10
C ILE A 28 -8.64 14.89 -2.98
N ARG A 29 -9.80 15.50 -3.18
CA ARG A 29 -10.41 16.34 -2.15
C ARG A 29 -10.81 15.52 -0.93
N CYS A 30 -10.49 16.03 0.25
CA CYS A 30 -10.77 15.42 1.53
C CYS A 30 -11.50 16.38 2.47
N SER A 31 -12.13 15.84 3.49
CA SER A 31 -12.54 16.64 4.63
C SER A 31 -11.30 17.03 5.44
N SER A 32 -11.20 18.31 5.83
CA SER A 32 -10.12 18.78 6.72
C SER A 32 -10.33 18.38 8.18
N LYS A 33 -11.48 17.78 8.51
CA LYS A 33 -11.78 17.33 9.88
C LYS A 33 -10.83 16.21 10.29
N PRO A 34 -10.26 16.27 11.51
CA PRO A 34 -9.48 15.18 12.07
C PRO A 34 -10.29 13.88 12.14
N VAL A 35 -9.63 12.77 11.90
CA VAL A 35 -10.22 11.43 11.94
C VAL A 35 -9.41 10.54 12.86
N GLU A 36 -10.08 9.87 13.79
CA GLU A 36 -9.47 8.86 14.65
C GLU A 36 -9.28 7.56 13.87
N CYS A 37 -8.09 7.37 13.35
CA CYS A 37 -7.72 6.16 12.61
C CYS A 37 -6.21 6.00 12.58
N ASP A 38 -5.73 4.80 12.30
CA ASP A 38 -4.30 4.51 12.16
C ASP A 38 -3.76 4.75 10.75
N LEU A 39 -4.66 4.78 9.77
CA LEU A 39 -4.35 5.07 8.37
C LEU A 39 -5.57 5.69 7.69
N PHE A 40 -5.37 6.83 7.06
CA PHE A 40 -6.36 7.51 6.22
C PHE A 40 -5.99 7.30 4.75
N ILE A 41 -6.94 6.79 3.97
CA ILE A 41 -6.77 6.60 2.52
C ILE A 41 -7.83 7.40 1.78
N ALA A 42 -7.39 8.37 0.98
CA ALA A 42 -8.25 9.07 0.04
C ALA A 42 -8.38 8.27 -1.26
N VAL A 43 -9.60 7.96 -1.68
CA VAL A 43 -9.85 7.18 -2.90
C VAL A 43 -10.58 8.04 -3.93
N LYS A 44 -10.14 7.96 -5.18
CA LYS A 44 -10.76 8.62 -6.32
C LYS A 44 -10.91 7.64 -7.48
N VAL A 45 -12.14 7.48 -7.94
CA VAL A 45 -12.42 6.80 -9.20
C VAL A 45 -12.24 7.82 -10.32
N THR A 46 -11.49 7.49 -11.35
CA THR A 46 -11.15 8.42 -12.44
C THR A 46 -11.09 7.70 -13.78
N SER A 47 -11.31 8.46 -14.84
CA SER A 47 -11.12 7.97 -16.20
C SER A 47 -9.66 8.09 -16.60
N TYR A 48 -9.12 7.03 -17.14
CA TYR A 48 -7.85 7.05 -17.86
C TYR A 48 -8.11 7.05 -19.38
N PRO A 49 -7.13 7.42 -20.21
CA PRO A 49 -7.27 7.27 -21.66
C PRO A 49 -7.73 5.87 -22.05
N ALA A 50 -8.56 5.74 -23.07
CA ALA A 50 -9.19 4.47 -23.47
C ALA A 50 -8.20 3.33 -23.78
N ASN A 51 -6.95 3.66 -24.15
CA ASN A 51 -5.88 2.69 -24.41
C ASN A 51 -5.01 2.42 -23.18
N SER A 52 -5.33 3.00 -22.03
CA SER A 52 -4.55 2.82 -20.80
C SER A 52 -4.74 1.40 -20.26
N LYS A 53 -3.62 0.77 -19.93
CA LYS A 53 -3.61 -0.52 -19.19
C LYS A 53 -3.53 -0.33 -17.68
N ILE A 54 -3.61 0.92 -17.21
CA ILE A 54 -3.55 1.25 -15.78
C ILE A 54 -4.89 0.87 -15.15
N LEU A 55 -4.87 -0.06 -14.22
CA LEU A 55 -6.03 -0.50 -13.43
C LEU A 55 -6.24 0.40 -12.21
N GLY A 56 -5.16 0.78 -11.57
CA GLY A 56 -5.11 1.68 -10.42
C GLY A 56 -3.73 2.26 -10.23
N GLN A 57 -3.63 3.18 -9.30
CA GLN A 57 -2.36 3.76 -8.82
C GLN A 57 -2.54 4.15 -7.36
N ALA A 58 -1.54 3.93 -6.53
CA ALA A 58 -1.58 4.37 -5.15
C ALA A 58 -0.21 4.86 -4.66
N PHE A 59 -0.26 5.63 -3.60
CA PHE A 59 0.90 6.24 -2.97
C PHE A 59 0.62 6.50 -1.49
N TYR A 60 1.65 6.63 -0.70
CA TYR A 60 1.55 7.25 0.61
C TYR A 60 2.02 8.71 0.55
N SER A 61 1.38 9.56 1.33
CA SER A 61 1.62 11.01 1.35
C SER A 61 2.31 11.47 2.64
N LYS A 62 1.98 10.81 3.75
CA LYS A 62 2.52 11.16 5.07
C LYS A 62 2.84 9.91 5.87
N THR A 63 3.92 10.00 6.65
CA THR A 63 4.34 8.93 7.56
C THR A 63 4.29 9.41 9.01
N ASN A 64 4.09 8.48 9.94
CA ASN A 64 4.28 8.72 11.36
C ASN A 64 5.76 9.00 11.62
N LYS A 65 6.04 9.98 12.46
CA LYS A 65 7.41 10.41 12.79
C LYS A 65 8.13 9.38 13.68
N ASP A 66 7.40 8.64 14.50
CA ASP A 66 7.99 7.75 15.50
C ASP A 66 8.47 6.43 14.91
N ASP A 67 7.73 5.88 13.97
CA ASP A 67 8.00 4.55 13.41
C ASP A 67 8.14 4.53 11.87
N GLY A 68 7.94 5.68 11.21
CA GLY A 68 8.07 5.82 9.76
C GLY A 68 6.96 5.14 8.94
N ARG A 69 5.93 4.56 9.59
CA ARG A 69 4.82 3.92 8.86
C ARG A 69 3.95 4.95 8.14
N PRO A 70 3.40 4.63 6.98
CA PRO A 70 2.40 5.47 6.34
C PRO A 70 1.17 5.66 7.22
N ILE A 71 0.67 6.90 7.28
CA ILE A 71 -0.56 7.28 8.00
C ILE A 71 -1.56 7.99 7.10
N ILE A 72 -1.14 8.55 5.97
CA ILE A 72 -2.00 9.12 4.95
C ILE A 72 -1.55 8.63 3.59
N GLY A 73 -2.49 8.15 2.79
CA GLY A 73 -2.26 7.74 1.41
C GLY A 73 -3.41 8.10 0.48
N GLY A 74 -3.19 7.89 -0.80
CA GLY A 74 -4.20 8.07 -1.82
C GLY A 74 -4.20 6.91 -2.80
N MET A 75 -5.36 6.69 -3.42
CA MET A 75 -5.58 5.67 -4.42
C MET A 75 -6.46 6.18 -5.54
N TYR A 76 -6.02 5.98 -6.77
CA TYR A 76 -6.79 6.20 -7.98
C TYR A 76 -7.22 4.86 -8.54
N LEU A 77 -8.50 4.70 -8.86
CA LEU A 77 -9.03 3.50 -9.49
C LEU A 77 -9.57 3.86 -10.87
N ASN A 78 -9.24 3.05 -11.86
CA ASN A 78 -9.72 3.27 -13.21
C ASN A 78 -11.17 2.80 -13.34
N GLN A 79 -12.07 3.76 -13.64
CA GLN A 79 -13.51 3.48 -13.75
C GLN A 79 -13.86 2.42 -14.80
N PHE A 80 -13.06 2.28 -15.84
CA PHE A 80 -13.27 1.28 -16.89
C PHE A 80 -13.24 -0.16 -16.38
N TYR A 81 -12.52 -0.40 -15.28
CA TYR A 81 -12.38 -1.70 -14.65
C TYR A 81 -13.20 -1.82 -13.36
N PHE A 82 -14.05 -0.82 -13.09
CA PHE A 82 -14.94 -0.83 -11.94
C PHE A 82 -16.17 -1.66 -12.29
N PRO A 83 -16.52 -2.71 -11.55
CA PRO A 83 -17.72 -3.49 -11.81
C PRO A 83 -18.96 -2.63 -11.56
N GLU A 84 -19.86 -2.56 -12.52
CA GLU A 84 -21.13 -1.79 -12.40
C GLU A 84 -22.08 -2.42 -11.39
N THR A 85 -21.98 -3.72 -11.20
CA THR A 85 -22.77 -4.46 -10.20
C THR A 85 -21.88 -5.46 -9.48
N PRO A 86 -22.09 -5.69 -8.17
CA PRO A 86 -21.49 -6.82 -7.48
C PRO A 86 -22.01 -8.09 -8.14
N GLN A 87 -21.23 -8.71 -9.00
CA GLN A 87 -21.60 -9.96 -9.66
C GLN A 87 -20.75 -11.10 -9.12
N ASP A 88 -21.35 -12.28 -9.14
CA ASP A 88 -20.75 -13.55 -8.79
C ASP A 88 -19.35 -13.71 -9.39
N GLU A 89 -18.45 -14.31 -8.64
CA GLU A 89 -17.05 -14.73 -8.88
C GLU A 89 -16.43 -14.54 -10.29
N ASN A 90 -16.84 -13.49 -11.01
CA ASN A 90 -16.41 -13.15 -12.36
C ASN A 90 -14.94 -12.68 -12.38
N SER A 91 -14.25 -12.94 -13.44
CA SER A 91 -12.85 -12.58 -13.67
C SER A 91 -12.56 -11.08 -13.46
N LEU A 92 -13.52 -10.19 -13.75
CA LEU A 92 -13.40 -8.74 -13.56
C LEU A 92 -13.45 -8.33 -12.09
N GLU A 93 -14.34 -8.92 -11.30
CA GLU A 93 -14.42 -8.65 -9.85
C GLU A 93 -13.13 -9.11 -9.17
N ARG A 94 -12.64 -10.29 -9.49
CA ARG A 94 -11.37 -10.79 -8.98
C ARG A 94 -10.19 -9.89 -9.37
N LEU A 95 -10.17 -9.41 -10.62
CA LEU A 95 -9.17 -8.45 -11.09
C LEU A 95 -9.26 -7.14 -10.31
N PHE A 96 -10.46 -6.65 -10.04
CA PHE A 96 -10.69 -5.42 -9.28
C PHE A 96 -10.20 -5.56 -7.83
N PHE A 97 -10.57 -6.63 -7.14
CA PHE A 97 -10.11 -6.89 -5.78
C PHE A 97 -8.59 -7.05 -5.70
N THR A 98 -8.00 -7.80 -6.61
CA THR A 98 -6.53 -7.96 -6.65
C THR A 98 -5.83 -6.64 -6.95
N THR A 99 -6.42 -5.78 -7.78
CA THR A 99 -5.90 -4.43 -8.04
C THR A 99 -5.97 -3.58 -6.78
N ILE A 100 -7.11 -3.51 -6.10
CA ILE A 100 -7.23 -2.75 -4.83
C ILE A 100 -6.21 -3.25 -3.82
N PHE A 101 -6.08 -4.56 -3.66
CA PHE A 101 -5.11 -5.13 -2.73
C PHE A 101 -3.67 -4.76 -3.10
N HIS A 102 -3.33 -4.82 -4.38
CA HIS A 102 -2.02 -4.39 -4.90
C HIS A 102 -1.76 -2.91 -4.58
N GLU A 103 -2.71 -2.05 -4.86
CA GLU A 103 -2.59 -0.61 -4.60
C GLU A 103 -2.51 -0.31 -3.08
N MET A 104 -3.25 -1.03 -2.27
CA MET A 104 -3.13 -0.92 -0.80
C MET A 104 -1.72 -1.28 -0.32
N CYS A 105 -1.07 -2.26 -0.91
CA CYS A 105 0.33 -2.56 -0.59
C CYS A 105 1.23 -1.34 -0.80
N HIS A 106 1.01 -0.56 -1.86
CA HIS A 106 1.75 0.68 -2.09
C HIS A 106 1.45 1.73 -1.02
N VAL A 107 0.19 1.87 -0.60
CA VAL A 107 -0.16 2.76 0.53
C VAL A 107 0.53 2.32 1.83
N PHE A 108 0.64 1.03 2.09
CA PHE A 108 1.37 0.47 3.23
C PHE A 108 2.90 0.61 3.13
N GLY A 109 3.40 1.20 2.06
CA GLY A 109 4.83 1.44 1.87
C GLY A 109 5.57 0.27 1.23
N ILE A 110 4.87 -0.67 0.60
CA ILE A 110 5.49 -1.73 -0.21
C ILE A 110 5.68 -1.18 -1.62
N SER A 111 6.73 -0.41 -1.81
CA SER A 111 7.15 0.12 -3.11
C SER A 111 8.66 0.28 -3.16
N ASN A 112 9.24 0.33 -4.35
CA ASN A 112 10.68 0.50 -4.50
C ASN A 112 11.23 1.70 -3.71
N ASN A 113 10.51 2.83 -3.73
CA ASN A 113 10.94 4.05 -3.04
C ASN A 113 10.68 4.03 -1.54
N ALA A 114 9.69 3.29 -1.08
CA ALA A 114 9.31 3.21 0.32
C ALA A 114 10.21 2.25 1.10
N ILE A 115 10.57 1.12 0.50
CA ILE A 115 11.42 0.09 1.13
C ILE A 115 12.76 0.66 1.63
N TYR A 116 13.33 1.65 0.94
CA TYR A 116 14.54 2.35 1.38
C TYR A 116 14.39 3.13 2.70
N ARG A 117 13.16 3.36 3.14
CA ARG A 117 12.84 4.11 4.37
C ARG A 117 12.43 3.19 5.51
N TRP A 118 12.30 1.90 5.28
CA TRP A 118 11.90 0.95 6.31
C TRP A 118 12.90 0.92 7.46
N ILE A 119 12.34 0.83 8.66
CA ILE A 119 13.11 0.82 9.92
C ILE A 119 13.06 -0.60 10.49
N ASP A 120 14.21 -1.14 10.81
CA ASP A 120 14.30 -2.38 11.58
C ASP A 120 13.88 -2.09 13.03
N LYS A 121 12.74 -2.64 13.45
CA LYS A 121 12.19 -2.44 14.79
C LYS A 121 13.14 -2.87 15.92
N ARG A 122 14.07 -3.79 15.66
CA ARG A 122 15.04 -4.27 16.66
C ARG A 122 16.11 -3.21 16.94
N THR A 123 16.49 -2.45 15.93
CA THR A 123 17.61 -1.49 16.02
C THR A 123 17.13 -0.03 16.03
N GLY A 124 15.89 0.24 15.66
CA GLY A 124 15.36 1.59 15.46
C GLY A 124 15.99 2.33 14.26
N LYS A 125 16.76 1.63 13.44
CA LYS A 125 17.51 2.22 12.31
C LYS A 125 17.00 1.65 10.99
N LYS A 126 17.31 2.36 9.89
CA LYS A 126 17.07 1.81 8.55
C LYS A 126 17.80 0.49 8.39
N TYR A 127 17.20 -0.41 7.62
CA TYR A 127 17.85 -1.69 7.30
C TYR A 127 19.22 -1.46 6.63
N HIS A 128 20.22 -2.14 7.13
CA HIS A 128 21.56 -2.22 6.55
C HIS A 128 22.12 -3.63 6.74
N PRO A 129 22.50 -4.36 5.71
CA PRO A 129 22.39 -3.99 4.29
C PRO A 129 20.94 -3.77 3.86
N PHE A 130 20.74 -3.13 2.71
CA PHE A 130 19.42 -2.88 2.15
C PHE A 130 18.66 -4.20 1.98
N PRO A 131 17.38 -4.30 2.43
CA PRO A 131 16.68 -5.58 2.55
C PRO A 131 16.13 -6.12 1.23
N MET A 132 16.69 -5.71 0.11
CA MET A 132 16.27 -6.16 -1.22
C MET A 132 17.49 -6.33 -2.13
N SER A 133 17.52 -7.43 -2.86
CA SER A 133 18.55 -7.72 -3.86
C SER A 133 17.92 -8.11 -5.20
N ASN A 134 18.72 -8.00 -6.25
CA ASN A 134 18.32 -8.51 -7.55
C ASN A 134 18.67 -9.99 -7.64
N TYR A 135 17.76 -10.77 -8.19
CA TYR A 135 17.91 -12.19 -8.45
C TYR A 135 17.55 -12.50 -9.90
N PHE A 136 18.46 -13.11 -10.63
CA PHE A 136 18.19 -13.60 -11.97
C PHE A 136 17.63 -15.01 -11.92
N ASN A 137 16.41 -15.20 -12.41
CA ASN A 137 15.81 -16.50 -12.54
C ASN A 137 16.05 -17.04 -13.96
N SER A 138 16.86 -18.10 -14.06
CA SER A 138 17.24 -18.70 -15.33
C SER A 138 16.07 -19.38 -16.07
N THR A 139 15.08 -19.90 -15.35
CA THR A 139 13.89 -20.54 -15.94
C THR A 139 13.04 -19.53 -16.69
N TYR A 140 12.84 -18.36 -16.11
CA TYR A 140 12.02 -17.31 -16.72
C TYR A 140 12.83 -16.26 -17.50
N GLN A 141 14.17 -16.37 -17.51
CA GLN A 141 15.09 -15.42 -18.14
C GLN A 141 14.81 -13.95 -17.72
N LYS A 142 14.48 -13.76 -16.43
CA LYS A 142 14.08 -12.45 -15.87
C LYS A 142 14.80 -12.14 -14.57
N MET A 143 15.02 -10.84 -14.36
CA MET A 143 15.48 -10.29 -13.09
C MET A 143 14.29 -10.05 -12.17
N PHE A 144 14.36 -10.58 -10.98
CA PHE A 144 13.42 -10.34 -9.88
C PHE A 144 14.09 -9.56 -8.77
N LYS A 145 13.28 -8.83 -8.01
CA LYS A 145 13.72 -8.22 -6.75
C LYS A 145 13.22 -9.10 -5.60
N ILE A 146 14.15 -9.57 -4.79
CA ILE A 146 13.85 -10.39 -3.62
C ILE A 146 13.96 -9.54 -2.37
N LEU A 147 12.89 -9.56 -1.57
CA LEU A 147 12.87 -8.95 -0.25
C LEU A 147 13.34 -9.98 0.79
N HIS A 148 14.40 -9.65 1.53
CA HIS A 148 15.01 -10.55 2.51
C HIS A 148 15.10 -9.97 3.93
N THR A 149 14.01 -9.32 4.36
CA THR A 149 13.86 -8.99 5.78
C THR A 149 13.67 -10.27 6.61
N PRO A 150 14.03 -10.27 7.90
CA PRO A 150 13.79 -11.44 8.77
C PRO A 150 12.33 -11.87 8.82
N ALA A 151 11.39 -10.92 8.67
CA ALA A 151 9.96 -11.23 8.58
C ALA A 151 9.62 -11.92 7.26
N ALA A 152 10.06 -11.37 6.11
CA ALA A 152 9.81 -11.97 4.81
C ALA A 152 10.40 -13.40 4.72
N HIS A 153 11.59 -13.61 5.26
CA HIS A 153 12.21 -14.92 5.30
C HIS A 153 11.38 -15.95 6.09
N ARG A 154 10.87 -15.58 7.25
CA ARG A 154 10.02 -16.49 8.06
C ARG A 154 8.77 -16.92 7.32
N TYR A 155 8.08 -16.00 6.64
CA TYR A 155 6.87 -16.34 5.87
C TYR A 155 7.13 -17.10 4.56
N ALA A 156 8.35 -17.08 4.06
CA ALA A 156 8.70 -17.82 2.84
C ALA A 156 9.11 -19.27 3.10
N VAL A 157 9.39 -19.63 4.36
CA VAL A 157 9.92 -20.97 4.76
C VAL A 157 8.84 -21.81 5.48
N GLU A 158 7.74 -21.20 5.92
CA GLU A 158 6.55 -21.86 6.44
C GLU A 158 5.58 -22.23 5.30
#